data_d8b17745667b0ddea2d35e473d54e25c
#
_entry.id   d8b17745667b0ddea2d35e473d54e25c
#
_cell.length_a   1.000
_cell.length_b   1.000
_cell.length_c   1.000
_cell.angle_alpha   90.00
_cell.angle_beta   90.00
_cell.angle_gamma   90.00
#
_symmetry.space_group_name_H-M   'P 1'
#
loop_
_entity.id
_entity.type
_entity.pdbx_description
1 polymer ?
#
loop_
_entity_poly.entity_id
_entity_poly.type
_entity_poly.pdbx_seq_one_letter_code
_entity_poly.pdbx_strand_id
1 'polypeptide(L)'
;MKYLKFLAILLIVSCGGGGGGGETAPVTPPPVTPAPTVTISSSSSSVPTGEEFTITWSSTNATSCTASGSWTGSKSTAGSENITESTAGSNTYTLTCTGAGGSTSESIIVTFPFALTLGLTSFSVNED
;
A
#
# COMPACT_ATOMS: atom_id res chain seq x y z
N MET A 1 -11.66 23.91 -16.08
CA MET A 1 -10.63 24.63 -15.30
C MET A 1 -11.34 25.64 -14.41
N LYS A 2 -11.49 25.36 -13.12
CA LYS A 2 -12.07 26.30 -12.15
C LYS A 2 -11.10 26.38 -10.99
N TYR A 3 -10.37 27.49 -10.94
CA TYR A 3 -9.52 27.83 -9.80
C TYR A 3 -10.41 28.31 -8.66
N LEU A 4 -10.48 27.54 -7.58
CA LEU A 4 -11.15 27.95 -6.34
C LEU A 4 -10.17 28.83 -5.54
N LYS A 5 -10.37 30.13 -5.61
CA LYS A 5 -9.65 31.11 -4.81
C LYS A 5 -10.22 31.09 -3.38
N PHE A 6 -9.46 30.58 -2.44
CA PHE A 6 -9.78 30.78 -1.03
C PHE A 6 -9.48 32.22 -0.64
N LEU A 7 -10.54 32.98 -0.40
CA LEU A 7 -10.48 34.35 0.13
C LEU A 7 -10.28 34.24 1.64
N ALA A 8 -9.08 34.56 2.12
CA ALA A 8 -8.81 34.70 3.55
C ALA A 8 -9.46 36.01 4.04
N ILE A 9 -10.49 35.91 4.87
CA ILE A 9 -11.10 37.04 5.57
C ILE A 9 -10.22 37.35 6.76
N LEU A 10 -9.49 38.47 6.67
CA LEU A 10 -8.72 39.04 7.76
C LEU A 10 -9.68 39.83 8.67
N LEU A 11 -10.07 39.29 9.82
CA LEU A 11 -10.79 39.99 10.87
C LEU A 11 -9.78 40.79 11.71
N ILE A 12 -9.72 42.09 11.47
CA ILE A 12 -8.99 43.01 12.33
C ILE A 12 -9.86 43.39 13.52
N VAL A 13 -9.62 42.79 14.67
CA VAL A 13 -10.19 43.27 15.93
C VAL A 13 -9.20 44.28 16.50
N SER A 14 -9.56 45.57 16.38
CA SER A 14 -8.89 46.67 17.09
C SER A 14 -9.48 46.76 18.49
N CYS A 15 -8.71 46.43 19.53
CA CYS A 15 -8.98 46.82 20.90
C CYS A 15 -7.77 47.59 21.39
N GLY A 16 -7.94 48.89 21.60
CA GLY A 16 -6.93 49.78 22.15
C GLY A 16 -6.82 49.60 23.67
N GLY A 17 -5.60 49.76 24.20
CA GLY A 17 -5.37 49.98 25.65
C GLY A 17 -4.08 49.35 26.16
N GLY A 18 -2.99 50.12 26.19
CA GLY A 18 -2.02 50.24 27.28
C GLY A 18 -1.14 49.05 27.65
N GLY A 19 0.17 49.16 27.37
CA GLY A 19 1.22 48.84 28.32
C GLY A 19 1.82 47.45 28.25
N GLY A 20 3.11 47.36 27.90
CA GLY A 20 3.98 46.24 28.25
C GLY A 20 4.47 45.44 27.07
N GLY A 21 5.71 45.66 26.66
CA GLY A 21 6.39 44.97 25.59
C GLY A 21 6.44 43.47 25.76
N GLY A 22 6.10 42.80 24.72
CA GLY A 22 6.20 41.37 24.52
C GLY A 22 5.73 41.05 23.11
N GLU A 23 6.55 41.40 22.13
CA GLU A 23 6.33 41.03 20.71
C GLU A 23 6.54 39.54 20.61
N THR A 24 5.46 38.77 20.82
CA THR A 24 5.45 37.37 20.45
C THR A 24 5.45 37.30 18.94
N ALA A 25 6.62 37.01 18.37
CA ALA A 25 6.75 36.70 16.95
C ALA A 25 5.72 35.65 16.55
N PRO A 26 5.07 35.80 15.38
CA PRO A 26 4.14 34.80 14.90
C PRO A 26 4.85 33.44 14.77
N VAL A 27 4.47 32.49 15.63
CA VAL A 27 4.94 31.10 15.54
C VAL A 27 4.37 30.49 14.25
N THR A 28 5.20 30.47 13.21
CA THR A 28 4.91 29.68 12.03
C THR A 28 4.85 28.20 12.45
N PRO A 29 3.75 27.48 12.20
CA PRO A 29 3.70 26.05 12.50
C PRO A 29 4.83 25.33 11.75
N PRO A 30 5.46 24.33 12.38
CA PRO A 30 6.52 23.57 11.70
C PRO A 30 6.00 22.95 10.41
N PRO A 31 6.84 22.82 9.37
CA PRO A 31 6.45 22.20 8.11
C PRO A 31 6.00 20.76 8.36
N VAL A 32 4.78 20.43 7.91
CA VAL A 32 4.22 19.09 8.03
C VAL A 32 4.88 18.21 6.97
N THR A 33 5.63 17.21 7.40
CA THR A 33 6.20 16.22 6.48
C THR A 33 5.09 15.29 5.99
N PRO A 34 4.88 15.13 4.68
CA PRO A 34 3.82 14.28 4.18
C PRO A 34 4.08 12.80 4.51
N ALA A 35 3.02 12.09 4.88
CA ALA A 35 3.07 10.65 5.10
C ALA A 35 3.40 9.88 3.80
N PRO A 36 4.01 8.70 3.90
CA PRO A 36 4.18 7.82 2.76
C PRO A 36 2.84 7.42 2.12
N THR A 37 2.84 7.22 0.81
CA THR A 37 1.79 6.47 0.11
C THR A 37 2.37 5.14 -0.37
N VAL A 38 1.54 4.11 -0.44
CA VAL A 38 1.92 2.78 -0.92
C VAL A 38 0.86 2.30 -1.91
N THR A 39 1.30 1.70 -2.98
CA THR A 39 0.46 0.91 -3.89
C THR A 39 1.08 -0.46 -4.07
N ILE A 40 0.26 -1.50 -4.08
CA ILE A 40 0.67 -2.88 -4.31
C ILE A 40 -0.37 -3.54 -5.22
N SER A 41 0.07 -4.34 -6.17
CA SER A 41 -0.77 -5.06 -7.11
C SER A 41 -0.17 -6.41 -7.46
N SER A 42 -1.02 -7.33 -7.88
CA SER A 42 -0.65 -8.65 -8.39
C SER A 42 -1.01 -8.75 -9.86
N SER A 43 -0.25 -9.51 -10.63
CA SER A 43 -0.57 -9.84 -12.03
C SER A 43 -1.87 -10.64 -12.16
N SER A 44 -2.28 -11.36 -11.09
CA SER A 44 -3.54 -12.10 -11.02
C SER A 44 -4.04 -12.20 -9.58
N SER A 45 -5.34 -12.21 -9.36
CA SER A 45 -5.96 -12.46 -8.06
C SER A 45 -6.20 -13.96 -7.79
N SER A 46 -6.06 -14.81 -8.82
CA SER A 46 -6.18 -16.27 -8.70
C SER A 46 -5.12 -16.93 -9.57
N VAL A 47 -4.26 -17.72 -8.96
CA VAL A 47 -3.09 -18.36 -9.60
C VAL A 47 -3.10 -19.85 -9.25
N PRO A 48 -2.99 -20.77 -10.21
CA PRO A 48 -2.83 -22.19 -9.91
C PRO A 48 -1.62 -22.44 -9.03
N THR A 49 -1.70 -23.43 -8.13
CA THR A 49 -0.56 -23.81 -7.29
C THR A 49 0.62 -24.25 -8.17
N GLY A 50 1.81 -23.74 -7.85
CA GLY A 50 3.04 -24.02 -8.61
C GLY A 50 3.29 -23.08 -9.78
N GLU A 51 2.33 -22.25 -10.15
CA GLU A 51 2.52 -21.22 -11.18
C GLU A 51 3.11 -19.94 -10.60
N GLU A 52 3.89 -19.24 -11.41
CA GLU A 52 4.51 -17.97 -11.05
C GLU A 52 3.55 -16.78 -11.29
N PHE A 53 3.52 -15.84 -10.37
CA PHE A 53 2.85 -14.55 -10.53
C PHE A 53 3.75 -13.42 -10.04
N THR A 54 3.46 -12.21 -10.47
CA THR A 54 4.29 -11.03 -10.14
C THR A 54 3.52 -10.11 -9.20
N ILE A 55 4.16 -9.72 -8.09
CA ILE A 55 3.73 -8.58 -7.27
C ILE A 55 4.53 -7.36 -7.69
N THR A 56 3.84 -6.24 -7.92
CA THR A 56 4.43 -4.95 -8.25
C THR A 56 4.00 -3.91 -7.22
N TRP A 57 4.92 -3.06 -6.79
CA TRP A 57 4.63 -2.01 -5.81
C TRP A 57 5.36 -0.71 -6.12
N SER A 58 4.80 0.37 -5.60
CA SER A 58 5.45 1.68 -5.57
C SER A 58 5.05 2.46 -4.33
N SER A 59 5.89 3.38 -3.89
CA SER A 59 5.61 4.27 -2.78
C SER A 59 6.14 5.67 -3.05
N THR A 60 5.56 6.67 -2.38
CA THR A 60 6.07 8.04 -2.35
C THR A 60 6.35 8.44 -0.91
N ASN A 61 7.28 9.38 -0.69
CA ASN A 61 7.69 9.88 0.63
C ASN A 61 8.17 8.77 1.59
N ALA A 62 8.51 7.59 1.08
CA ALA A 62 9.05 6.47 1.84
C ALA A 62 10.58 6.42 1.74
N THR A 63 11.22 6.01 2.83
CA THR A 63 12.68 5.74 2.89
C THR A 63 12.99 4.25 2.96
N SER A 64 12.03 3.45 3.43
CA SER A 64 12.16 1.99 3.54
C SER A 64 10.80 1.32 3.45
N CYS A 65 10.78 0.09 2.93
CA CYS A 65 9.60 -0.76 2.90
C CYS A 65 9.93 -2.15 3.43
N THR A 66 8.94 -2.80 4.07
CA THR A 66 9.06 -4.15 4.61
C THR A 66 7.85 -4.97 4.20
N ALA A 67 8.09 -6.14 3.66
CA ALA A 67 7.08 -7.13 3.32
C ALA A 67 6.71 -7.99 4.53
N SER A 68 5.44 -8.38 4.64
CA SER A 68 4.93 -9.29 5.67
C SER A 68 3.75 -10.12 5.14
N GLY A 69 3.31 -11.11 5.93
CA GLY A 69 2.29 -12.08 5.50
C GLY A 69 2.94 -13.24 4.77
N SER A 70 2.44 -13.59 3.59
CA SER A 70 2.97 -14.72 2.78
C SER A 70 4.28 -14.41 2.05
N TRP A 71 4.78 -13.21 2.13
CA TRP A 71 6.14 -12.83 1.74
C TRP A 71 6.82 -12.05 2.86
N THR A 72 8.15 -11.90 2.82
CA THR A 72 8.89 -11.29 3.92
C THR A 72 10.10 -10.50 3.42
N GLY A 73 10.70 -9.74 4.32
CA GLY A 73 11.97 -9.06 4.14
C GLY A 73 11.85 -7.60 3.72
N SER A 74 12.99 -6.95 3.70
CA SER A 74 13.10 -5.56 3.24
C SER A 74 12.90 -5.47 1.74
N LYS A 75 12.17 -4.47 1.31
CA LYS A 75 11.90 -4.16 -0.10
C LYS A 75 12.38 -2.75 -0.42
N SER A 76 12.71 -2.51 -1.67
CA SER A 76 12.91 -1.15 -2.19
C SER A 76 11.61 -0.36 -2.13
N THR A 77 11.68 0.95 -2.25
CA THR A 77 10.49 1.82 -2.25
C THR A 77 9.59 1.66 -3.49
N ALA A 78 10.10 1.01 -4.52
CA ALA A 78 9.36 0.57 -5.70
C ALA A 78 10.04 -0.65 -6.32
N GLY A 79 9.27 -1.54 -6.95
CA GLY A 79 9.82 -2.74 -7.58
C GLY A 79 8.77 -3.76 -7.97
N SER A 80 9.26 -4.93 -8.34
CA SER A 80 8.45 -6.12 -8.61
C SER A 80 9.20 -7.37 -8.17
N GLU A 81 8.45 -8.42 -7.85
CA GLU A 81 8.97 -9.73 -7.42
C GLU A 81 8.08 -10.83 -7.96
N ASN A 82 8.72 -11.87 -8.49
CA ASN A 82 8.04 -13.07 -8.93
C ASN A 82 7.94 -14.06 -7.76
N ILE A 83 6.75 -14.58 -7.54
CA ILE A 83 6.43 -15.49 -6.44
C ILE A 83 5.77 -16.73 -6.99
N THR A 84 6.10 -17.88 -6.41
CA THR A 84 5.46 -19.17 -6.69
C THR A 84 4.99 -19.76 -5.38
N GLU A 85 3.71 -20.15 -5.31
CA GLU A 85 3.11 -20.80 -4.15
C GLU A 85 2.72 -22.24 -4.46
N SER A 86 3.15 -23.16 -3.63
CA SER A 86 2.88 -24.58 -3.80
C SER A 86 1.68 -25.09 -3.01
N THR A 87 1.15 -24.27 -2.10
CA THR A 87 0.04 -24.62 -1.21
C THR A 87 -1.23 -23.90 -1.64
N ALA A 88 -2.31 -24.66 -1.79
CA ALA A 88 -3.63 -24.09 -2.08
C ALA A 88 -4.17 -23.31 -0.87
N GLY A 89 -4.90 -22.24 -1.14
CA GLY A 89 -5.47 -21.37 -0.11
C GLY A 89 -5.52 -19.91 -0.57
N SER A 90 -5.73 -19.02 0.37
CA SER A 90 -5.67 -17.57 0.15
C SER A 90 -4.51 -16.98 0.93
N ASN A 91 -3.62 -16.33 0.23
CA ASN A 91 -2.42 -15.71 0.79
C ASN A 91 -2.54 -14.19 0.78
N THR A 92 -2.15 -13.56 1.90
CA THR A 92 -2.13 -12.11 2.04
C THR A 92 -0.69 -11.61 1.96
N TYR A 93 -0.46 -10.64 1.09
CA TYR A 93 0.82 -9.98 0.88
C TYR A 93 0.68 -8.53 1.31
N THR A 94 1.39 -8.14 2.36
CA THR A 94 1.33 -6.79 2.94
C THR A 94 2.66 -6.08 2.76
N LEU A 95 2.62 -4.83 2.34
CA LEU A 95 3.79 -3.96 2.26
C LEU A 95 3.58 -2.77 3.20
N THR A 96 4.50 -2.58 4.13
CA THR A 96 4.56 -1.42 5.02
C THR A 96 5.73 -0.56 4.64
N CYS A 97 5.48 0.71 4.30
CA CYS A 97 6.52 1.67 3.98
C CYS A 97 6.57 2.79 5.02
N THR A 98 7.76 3.17 5.41
CA THR A 98 8.04 4.19 6.43
C THR A 98 8.85 5.33 5.81
N GLY A 99 8.52 6.54 6.19
CA GLY A 99 9.20 7.78 5.81
C GLY A 99 9.17 8.81 6.93
N ALA A 100 9.68 10.01 6.67
CA ALA A 100 9.73 11.05 7.68
C ALA A 100 8.35 11.50 8.21
N GLY A 101 7.28 11.33 7.42
CA GLY A 101 5.90 11.64 7.79
C GLY A 101 5.13 10.50 8.45
N GLY A 102 5.78 9.36 8.75
CA GLY A 102 5.14 8.21 9.38
C GLY A 102 5.24 6.91 8.57
N SER A 103 4.26 6.03 8.73
CA SER A 103 4.20 4.73 8.03
C SER A 103 2.83 4.50 7.42
N THR A 104 2.80 3.82 6.29
CA THR A 104 1.58 3.39 5.59
C THR A 104 1.72 1.94 5.15
N SER A 105 0.64 1.17 5.24
CA SER A 105 0.59 -0.24 4.83
C SER A 105 -0.52 -0.47 3.83
N GLU A 106 -0.24 -1.31 2.82
CA GLU A 106 -1.22 -1.80 1.84
C GLU A 106 -1.09 -3.31 1.72
N SER A 107 -2.21 -3.98 1.38
CA SER A 107 -2.27 -5.44 1.28
C SER A 107 -3.06 -5.89 0.06
N ILE A 108 -2.64 -7.00 -0.52
CA ILE A 108 -3.40 -7.73 -1.54
C ILE A 108 -3.61 -9.18 -1.09
N ILE A 109 -4.66 -9.81 -1.62
CA ILE A 109 -4.95 -11.22 -1.43
C ILE A 109 -4.86 -11.90 -2.79
N VAL A 110 -4.12 -13.01 -2.85
CA VAL A 110 -4.05 -13.90 -4.02
C VAL A 110 -4.54 -15.27 -3.59
N THR A 111 -5.46 -15.84 -4.38
CA THR A 111 -6.05 -17.16 -4.11
C THR A 111 -5.40 -18.22 -4.99
N PHE A 112 -5.04 -19.34 -4.39
CA PHE A 112 -4.45 -20.50 -5.02
C PHE A 112 -5.46 -21.65 -4.96
N PRO A 113 -6.25 -21.87 -6.04
CA PRO A 113 -7.25 -22.93 -6.07
C PRO A 113 -6.58 -24.31 -6.01
N PHE A 114 -7.25 -25.28 -5.39
CA PHE A 114 -6.85 -26.68 -5.48
C PHE A 114 -6.89 -27.11 -6.95
N ALA A 115 -5.82 -27.68 -7.45
CA ALA A 115 -5.84 -28.40 -8.72
C ALA A 115 -6.67 -29.68 -8.55
N LEU A 116 -7.95 -29.65 -8.94
CA LEU A 116 -8.76 -30.85 -9.00
C LEU A 116 -8.31 -31.64 -10.23
N THR A 117 -7.36 -32.56 -10.06
CA THR A 117 -7.01 -33.49 -11.11
C THR A 117 -8.14 -34.55 -11.17
N LEU A 118 -9.12 -34.34 -12.04
CA LEU A 118 -10.03 -35.42 -12.40
C LEU A 118 -9.21 -36.50 -13.14
N GLY A 119 -8.80 -37.51 -12.42
CA GLY A 119 -8.31 -38.76 -13.04
C GLY A 119 -9.48 -39.43 -13.75
N LEU A 120 -9.69 -39.10 -15.03
CA LEU A 120 -10.54 -39.92 -15.90
C LEU A 120 -9.78 -41.23 -16.11
N THR A 121 -10.04 -42.23 -15.27
CA THR A 121 -9.79 -43.60 -15.62
C THR A 121 -10.78 -43.95 -16.73
N SER A 122 -10.27 -44.15 -17.95
CA SER A 122 -11.08 -44.62 -19.06
C SER A 122 -11.66 -45.99 -18.67
N PHE A 123 -12.98 -46.06 -18.50
CA PHE A 123 -13.71 -47.28 -18.31
C PHE A 123 -13.92 -47.87 -19.72
N SER A 124 -13.13 -48.86 -20.10
CA SER A 124 -13.40 -49.65 -21.32
C SER A 124 -14.46 -50.68 -20.97
N VAL A 125 -15.68 -50.50 -21.47
CA VAL A 125 -16.71 -51.54 -21.46
C VAL A 125 -16.36 -52.50 -22.60
N ASN A 126 -15.93 -53.71 -22.26
CA ASN A 126 -15.90 -54.82 -23.21
C ASN A 126 -17.35 -55.31 -23.35
N GLU A 127 -17.95 -55.08 -24.49
CA GLU A 127 -19.15 -55.79 -24.92
C GLU A 127 -18.70 -57.11 -25.62
N ASP A 128 -19.03 -58.24 -25.01
CA ASP A 128 -19.05 -59.57 -25.64
C ASP A 128 -20.39 -59.73 -26.34
#